data_19bbc9b0b9fad047d24ee44c67dbce9f
#
_entry.id   19bbc9b0b9fad047d24ee44c67dbce9f
#
_cell.length_a   1.000
_cell.length_b   1.000
_cell.length_c   1.000
_cell.angle_alpha   90.00
_cell.angle_beta   90.00
_cell.angle_gamma   90.00
#
_symmetry.space_group_name_H-M   'P 1'
#
loop_
_entity.id
_entity.type
_entity.pdbx_description
1 polymer ?
#
loop_
_entity_poly.entity_id
_entity_poly.type
_entity_poly.pdbx_seq_one_letter_code
_entity_poly.pdbx_strand_id
1 'polypeptide(L)'
;MKKLSCLLTLSLCLTLTAACGSASSDQSAPTGDPGQSPTVAVSAPPAGEVTPYTGATFGLSRSAMAEAMSNTFSSSDLPNAFENDPDISELPDAENGDLVAYSYSICPGASCILYEAKDSGELTQVFLTGDSSQLSESDAKVFGSYLAVVTGGFSSSEEIASLDESLDIANAAFTDGTMNFFNGESVSFSYIVTGGLAMLTVLPPL
;
A
#
# COMPACT_ATOMS: atom_id res chain seq x y z
N MET A 1 35.47 13.76 6.71
CA MET A 1 34.14 13.91 7.27
C MET A 1 33.30 14.73 6.29
N LYS A 2 32.61 14.08 5.35
CA LYS A 2 31.71 14.74 4.39
C LYS A 2 30.30 14.35 4.80
N LYS A 3 29.52 15.32 5.26
CA LYS A 3 28.10 15.16 5.59
C LYS A 3 27.33 15.04 4.28
N LEU A 4 26.82 13.86 4.00
CA LEU A 4 25.88 13.62 2.91
C LEU A 4 24.50 13.98 3.42
N SER A 5 24.01 15.18 3.05
CA SER A 5 22.62 15.57 3.26
C SER A 5 21.78 14.87 2.20
N CYS A 6 21.11 13.79 2.58
CA CYS A 6 20.06 13.20 1.77
C CYS A 6 18.76 13.95 2.11
N LEU A 7 18.40 14.96 1.30
CA LEU A 7 17.08 15.57 1.33
C LEU A 7 16.12 14.63 0.60
N LEU A 8 15.42 13.81 1.36
CA LEU A 8 14.27 13.08 0.86
C LEU A 8 13.08 14.05 0.87
N THR A 9 12.81 14.68 -0.26
CA THR A 9 11.59 15.45 -0.46
C THR A 9 10.43 14.49 -0.74
N LEU A 10 9.76 14.08 0.32
CA LEU A 10 8.51 13.34 0.25
C LEU A 10 7.40 14.33 -0.17
N SER A 11 7.14 14.45 -1.48
CA SER A 11 6.03 15.24 -2.02
C SER A 11 4.80 14.34 -2.12
N LEU A 12 4.09 14.18 -1.01
CA LEU A 12 2.81 13.51 -0.98
C LEU A 12 1.71 14.52 -1.29
N CYS A 13 1.39 14.72 -2.58
CA CYS A 13 0.21 15.49 -3.00
C CYS A 13 -1.02 14.56 -2.99
N LEU A 14 -1.71 14.47 -1.86
CA LEU A 14 -3.08 13.98 -1.82
C LEU A 14 -4.00 15.15 -2.22
N THR A 15 -4.44 15.16 -3.48
CA THR A 15 -5.58 15.99 -3.90
C THR A 15 -6.79 15.10 -4.08
N LEU A 16 -7.57 14.93 -3.02
CA LEU A 16 -8.95 14.44 -3.12
C LEU A 16 -9.82 15.61 -3.60
N THR A 17 -10.19 15.62 -4.87
CA THR A 17 -11.28 16.45 -5.37
C THR A 17 -12.54 15.61 -5.50
N ALA A 18 -13.41 15.68 -4.49
CA ALA A 18 -14.79 15.26 -4.61
C ALA A 18 -15.54 16.28 -5.50
N ALA A 19 -15.90 15.88 -6.71
CA ALA A 19 -16.82 16.63 -7.56
C ALA A 19 -18.19 15.96 -7.55
N CYS A 20 -19.06 16.40 -6.64
CA CYS A 20 -20.51 16.27 -6.82
C CYS A 20 -20.98 17.37 -7.77
N GLY A 21 -21.47 17.00 -8.93
CA GLY A 21 -22.13 17.91 -9.88
C GLY A 21 -23.48 17.34 -10.28
N SER A 22 -24.53 17.74 -9.55
CA SER A 22 -25.92 17.58 -10.01
C SER A 22 -26.23 18.69 -11.01
N ALA A 23 -26.78 18.32 -12.17
CA ALA A 23 -27.53 19.25 -12.99
C ALA A 23 -28.73 18.56 -13.62
N SER A 24 -29.88 19.09 -13.27
CA SER A 24 -31.21 18.71 -13.72
C SER A 24 -31.54 19.26 -15.11
N SER A 25 -32.44 18.51 -15.79
CA SER A 25 -33.54 18.94 -16.69
C SER A 25 -33.21 19.86 -17.89
N ASP A 26 -33.67 19.57 -19.12
CA ASP A 26 -35.06 19.72 -19.52
C ASP A 26 -35.32 19.09 -20.90
N GLN A 27 -36.57 18.66 -21.06
CA GLN A 27 -37.28 18.15 -22.18
C GLN A 27 -36.96 18.70 -23.59
N SER A 28 -36.95 17.83 -24.58
CA SER A 28 -37.85 17.90 -25.71
C SER A 28 -37.69 16.69 -26.62
N ALA A 29 -38.76 15.91 -26.80
CA ALA A 29 -38.85 14.91 -27.84
C ALA A 29 -39.10 15.59 -29.22
N PRO A 30 -38.63 14.97 -30.29
CA PRO A 30 -39.50 14.68 -31.39
C PRO A 30 -39.42 13.21 -31.82
N THR A 31 -40.58 12.69 -32.11
CA THR A 31 -40.93 11.49 -32.86
C THR A 31 -40.20 11.40 -34.19
N GLY A 32 -39.64 10.21 -34.53
CA GLY A 32 -39.13 9.92 -35.85
C GLY A 32 -38.53 8.51 -35.96
N ASP A 33 -39.31 7.61 -36.54
CA ASP A 33 -39.06 6.42 -37.36
C ASP A 33 -37.96 5.39 -36.96
N PRO A 34 -38.28 4.07 -36.96
CA PRO A 34 -37.33 3.01 -36.58
C PRO A 34 -36.48 2.61 -37.80
N GLY A 35 -35.27 3.17 -37.87
CA GLY A 35 -34.28 2.85 -38.89
C GLY A 35 -32.91 2.68 -38.24
N GLN A 36 -32.44 1.41 -38.18
CA GLN A 36 -31.06 0.96 -38.02
C GLN A 36 -30.14 1.85 -37.15
N SER A 37 -29.98 1.46 -35.90
CA SER A 37 -28.85 1.93 -35.08
C SER A 37 -27.53 1.43 -35.69
N PRO A 38 -26.61 2.31 -36.09
CA PRO A 38 -25.24 1.88 -36.29
C PRO A 38 -24.68 1.43 -34.97
N THR A 39 -24.33 0.16 -34.88
CA THR A 39 -23.47 -0.34 -33.78
C THR A 39 -22.15 0.38 -33.91
N VAL A 40 -21.98 1.46 -33.18
CA VAL A 40 -20.68 2.06 -32.99
C VAL A 40 -19.90 1.06 -32.14
N ALA A 41 -19.00 0.34 -32.78
CA ALA A 41 -17.99 -0.41 -32.08
C ALA A 41 -17.19 0.61 -31.23
N VAL A 42 -17.47 0.67 -29.94
CA VAL A 42 -16.63 1.38 -29.01
C VAL A 42 -15.31 0.60 -29.02
N SER A 43 -14.35 1.09 -29.81
CA SER A 43 -12.97 0.65 -29.69
C SER A 43 -12.58 0.90 -28.23
N ALA A 44 -12.23 -0.17 -27.51
CA ALA A 44 -11.57 -0.01 -26.22
C ALA A 44 -10.39 0.96 -26.43
N PRO A 45 -10.16 1.91 -25.52
CA PRO A 45 -8.97 2.75 -25.61
C PRO A 45 -7.75 1.84 -25.73
N PRO A 46 -6.75 2.22 -26.54
CA PRO A 46 -5.51 1.45 -26.62
C PRO A 46 -4.99 1.27 -25.18
N ALA A 47 -4.68 0.03 -24.82
CA ALA A 47 -4.00 -0.24 -23.56
C ALA A 47 -2.80 0.69 -23.49
N GLY A 48 -2.76 1.58 -22.48
CA GLY A 48 -1.63 2.50 -22.31
C GLY A 48 -0.34 1.71 -22.27
N GLU A 49 0.69 2.24 -22.88
CA GLU A 49 2.02 1.64 -22.81
C GLU A 49 2.43 1.59 -21.34
N VAL A 50 2.80 0.40 -20.82
CA VAL A 50 3.22 0.25 -19.44
C VAL A 50 4.64 0.81 -19.32
N THR A 51 4.84 1.76 -18.41
CA THR A 51 6.16 2.29 -18.09
C THR A 51 6.92 1.29 -17.20
N PRO A 52 8.02 0.70 -17.68
CA PRO A 52 8.77 -0.29 -16.92
C PRO A 52 9.27 0.27 -15.57
N TYR A 53 9.20 -0.56 -14.52
CA TYR A 53 9.71 -0.19 -13.22
C TYR A 53 11.24 -0.28 -13.17
N THR A 54 11.89 0.76 -12.68
CA THR A 54 13.37 0.88 -12.63
C THR A 54 13.92 0.89 -11.21
N GLY A 55 13.07 0.83 -10.19
CA GLY A 55 13.48 0.77 -8.79
C GLY A 55 13.87 -0.64 -8.35
N ALA A 56 14.32 -0.76 -7.10
CA ALA A 56 14.60 -2.06 -6.50
C ALA A 56 13.30 -2.85 -6.21
N THR A 57 13.38 -4.18 -6.29
CA THR A 57 12.29 -5.10 -5.97
C THR A 57 12.74 -6.14 -4.94
N PHE A 58 11.81 -6.84 -4.31
CA PHE A 58 12.13 -7.94 -3.41
C PHE A 58 12.49 -9.25 -4.13
N GLY A 59 12.45 -9.29 -5.47
CA GLY A 59 12.69 -10.50 -6.26
C GLY A 59 11.63 -11.59 -6.05
N LEU A 60 10.48 -11.24 -5.52
CA LEU A 60 9.34 -12.14 -5.33
C LEU A 60 8.05 -11.46 -5.82
N SER A 61 7.07 -12.25 -6.24
CA SER A 61 5.79 -11.72 -6.70
C SER A 61 4.90 -11.30 -5.52
N ARG A 62 4.01 -10.34 -5.76
CA ARG A 62 2.98 -9.93 -4.82
C ARG A 62 2.14 -11.14 -4.35
N SER A 63 1.80 -12.06 -5.27
CA SER A 63 1.01 -13.25 -4.94
C SER A 63 1.74 -14.21 -4.00
N ALA A 64 3.04 -14.42 -4.21
CA ALA A 64 3.87 -15.23 -3.31
C ALA A 64 3.95 -14.61 -1.90
N MET A 65 4.05 -13.29 -1.80
CA MET A 65 4.02 -12.59 -0.52
C MET A 65 2.65 -12.72 0.16
N ALA A 66 1.56 -12.49 -0.56
CA ALA A 66 0.21 -12.61 0.00
C ALA A 66 -0.07 -14.04 0.50
N GLU A 67 0.37 -15.06 -0.23
CA GLU A 67 0.26 -16.47 0.18
C GLU A 67 1.08 -16.75 1.45
N ALA A 68 2.33 -16.28 1.53
CA ALA A 68 3.17 -16.45 2.71
C ALA A 68 2.56 -15.79 3.96
N MET A 69 2.04 -14.58 3.81
CA MET A 69 1.32 -13.86 4.86
C MET A 69 0.03 -14.60 5.27
N SER A 70 -0.78 -15.03 4.30
CA SER A 70 -1.99 -15.80 4.55
C SER A 70 -1.70 -17.06 5.35
N ASN A 71 -0.68 -17.83 4.96
CA ASN A 71 -0.26 -19.05 5.68
C ASN A 71 0.18 -18.74 7.12
N THR A 72 0.87 -17.64 7.34
CA THR A 72 1.31 -17.21 8.68
C THR A 72 0.12 -16.87 9.56
N PHE A 73 -0.83 -16.08 9.06
CA PHE A 73 -2.01 -15.68 9.83
C PHE A 73 -3.02 -16.82 10.01
N SER A 74 -3.21 -17.70 9.03
CA SER A 74 -4.08 -18.88 9.17
C SER A 74 -3.58 -19.88 10.22
N SER A 75 -2.30 -19.84 10.58
CA SER A 75 -1.73 -20.65 11.66
C SER A 75 -1.83 -20.00 13.05
N SER A 76 -2.39 -18.80 13.12
CA SER A 76 -2.56 -18.01 14.34
C SER A 76 -4.06 -17.76 14.62
N ASP A 77 -4.39 -17.31 15.83
CA ASP A 77 -5.74 -16.87 16.18
C ASP A 77 -6.04 -15.42 15.71
N LEU A 78 -5.24 -14.89 14.78
CA LEU A 78 -5.39 -13.54 14.25
C LEU A 78 -6.27 -13.52 13.00
N PRO A 79 -7.03 -12.43 12.78
CA PRO A 79 -7.74 -12.23 11.50
C PRO A 79 -6.77 -12.28 10.33
N ASN A 80 -7.13 -13.01 9.28
CA ASN A 80 -6.33 -13.15 8.08
C ASN A 80 -6.89 -12.25 6.95
N ALA A 81 -6.31 -11.06 6.80
CA ALA A 81 -6.74 -10.11 5.76
C ALA A 81 -6.50 -10.63 4.34
N PHE A 82 -5.52 -11.52 4.16
CA PHE A 82 -5.11 -12.03 2.85
C PHE A 82 -6.00 -13.15 2.30
N GLU A 83 -7.00 -13.61 3.08
CA GLU A 83 -8.07 -14.49 2.58
C GLU A 83 -9.14 -13.75 1.78
N ASN A 84 -9.18 -12.43 1.90
CA ASN A 84 -10.14 -11.60 1.18
C ASN A 84 -9.51 -11.04 -0.10
N ASP A 85 -10.39 -10.74 -1.08
CA ASP A 85 -9.95 -10.04 -2.28
C ASP A 85 -9.49 -8.62 -1.92
N PRO A 86 -8.32 -8.17 -2.40
CA PRO A 86 -7.84 -6.81 -2.16
C PRO A 86 -8.58 -5.78 -3.01
N ASP A 87 -8.67 -4.56 -2.51
CA ASP A 87 -8.95 -3.40 -3.35
C ASP A 87 -7.74 -3.11 -4.24
N ILE A 88 -7.96 -2.95 -5.55
CA ILE A 88 -6.89 -2.79 -6.53
C ILE A 88 -6.91 -1.36 -7.09
N SER A 89 -5.75 -0.71 -7.10
CA SER A 89 -5.57 0.61 -7.68
C SER A 89 -4.34 0.64 -8.58
N GLU A 90 -4.49 1.13 -9.80
CA GLU A 90 -3.37 1.38 -10.70
C GLU A 90 -2.74 2.74 -10.39
N LEU A 91 -1.42 2.79 -10.39
CA LEU A 91 -0.60 3.98 -10.15
C LEU A 91 0.31 4.20 -11.36
N PRO A 92 -0.22 4.77 -12.46
CA PRO A 92 0.58 5.09 -13.62
C PRO A 92 1.54 6.25 -13.28
N ASP A 93 2.66 6.28 -13.98
CA ASP A 93 3.67 7.36 -13.85
C ASP A 93 4.19 7.55 -12.41
N ALA A 94 4.23 6.49 -11.60
CA ALA A 94 4.93 6.54 -10.32
C ALA A 94 6.43 6.84 -10.55
N GLU A 95 7.12 7.35 -9.52
CA GLU A 95 8.49 7.88 -9.64
C GLU A 95 9.48 6.94 -10.38
N ASN A 96 9.28 5.62 -10.23
CA ASN A 96 10.17 4.62 -10.82
C ASN A 96 9.49 3.74 -11.90
N GLY A 97 8.30 4.09 -12.36
CA GLY A 97 7.51 3.33 -13.34
C GLY A 97 6.10 2.99 -12.85
N ASP A 98 5.34 2.26 -13.64
CA ASP A 98 3.95 1.96 -13.32
C ASP A 98 3.84 0.90 -12.23
N LEU A 99 3.00 1.19 -11.23
CA LEU A 99 2.74 0.30 -10.10
C LEU A 99 1.26 -0.10 -10.04
N VAL A 100 0.99 -1.19 -9.35
CA VAL A 100 -0.34 -1.60 -8.91
C VAL A 100 -0.33 -1.78 -7.40
N ALA A 101 -1.27 -1.13 -6.72
CA ALA A 101 -1.46 -1.27 -5.28
C ALA A 101 -2.60 -2.25 -4.99
N TYR A 102 -2.34 -3.21 -4.10
CA TYR A 102 -3.29 -4.20 -3.61
C TYR A 102 -3.50 -3.97 -2.12
N SER A 103 -4.66 -3.40 -1.75
CA SER A 103 -4.99 -3.04 -0.37
C SER A 103 -5.85 -4.11 0.29
N TYR A 104 -5.32 -4.71 1.36
CA TYR A 104 -5.98 -5.71 2.19
C TYR A 104 -6.44 -5.06 3.49
N SER A 105 -7.74 -5.08 3.78
CA SER A 105 -8.29 -4.57 5.02
C SER A 105 -8.01 -5.54 6.18
N ILE A 106 -7.25 -5.08 7.18
CA ILE A 106 -6.93 -5.86 8.39
C ILE A 106 -8.10 -5.81 9.38
N CYS A 107 -8.55 -4.60 9.67
CA CYS A 107 -9.68 -4.28 10.53
C CYS A 107 -10.12 -2.83 10.24
N PRO A 108 -11.24 -2.34 10.81
CA PRO A 108 -11.63 -0.95 10.67
C PRO A 108 -10.49 -0.01 11.04
N GLY A 109 -10.06 0.85 10.12
CA GLY A 109 -8.96 1.79 10.31
C GLY A 109 -7.55 1.23 10.10
N ALA A 110 -7.38 -0.04 9.69
CA ALA A 110 -6.06 -0.59 9.38
C ALA A 110 -6.03 -1.38 8.08
N SER A 111 -4.94 -1.25 7.34
CA SER A 111 -4.72 -1.91 6.05
C SER A 111 -3.26 -2.35 5.86
N CYS A 112 -3.09 -3.40 5.05
CA CYS A 112 -1.81 -3.77 4.46
C CYS A 112 -1.88 -3.57 2.96
N ILE A 113 -0.94 -2.83 2.38
CA ILE A 113 -0.89 -2.52 0.95
C ILE A 113 0.39 -3.13 0.39
N LEU A 114 0.23 -3.93 -0.65
CA LEU A 114 1.34 -4.51 -1.42
C LEU A 114 1.44 -3.77 -2.75
N TYR A 115 2.61 -3.18 -3.04
CA TYR A 115 2.88 -2.53 -4.32
C TYR A 115 3.64 -3.47 -5.24
N GLU A 116 3.15 -3.63 -6.44
CA GLU A 116 3.68 -4.50 -7.48
C GLU A 116 4.10 -3.67 -8.70
N ALA A 117 5.28 -3.93 -9.25
CA ALA A 117 5.68 -3.39 -10.54
C ALA A 117 4.79 -3.98 -11.64
N LYS A 118 4.11 -3.13 -12.42
CA LYS A 118 3.09 -3.55 -13.39
C LYS A 118 3.68 -4.37 -14.54
N ASP A 119 4.94 -4.15 -14.88
CA ASP A 119 5.64 -4.83 -15.97
C ASP A 119 6.18 -6.20 -15.59
N SER A 120 6.72 -6.35 -14.37
CA SER A 120 7.37 -7.59 -13.92
C SER A 120 6.52 -8.44 -12.99
N GLY A 121 5.52 -7.86 -12.31
CA GLY A 121 4.76 -8.53 -11.27
C GLY A 121 5.52 -8.72 -9.96
N GLU A 122 6.68 -8.08 -9.81
CA GLU A 122 7.50 -8.17 -8.61
C GLU A 122 7.06 -7.16 -7.54
N LEU A 123 7.13 -7.59 -6.28
CA LEU A 123 6.84 -6.75 -5.12
C LEU A 123 7.91 -5.67 -4.96
N THR A 124 7.48 -4.42 -4.90
CA THR A 124 8.36 -3.26 -4.75
C THR A 124 8.34 -2.66 -3.35
N GLN A 125 7.21 -2.79 -2.66
CA GLN A 125 7.01 -2.19 -1.34
C GLN A 125 5.89 -2.90 -0.59
N VAL A 126 6.02 -2.98 0.74
CA VAL A 126 4.94 -3.33 1.66
C VAL A 126 4.66 -2.14 2.57
N PHE A 127 3.39 -1.81 2.74
CA PHE A 127 2.96 -0.65 3.51
C PHE A 127 1.81 -1.04 4.45
N LEU A 128 2.00 -0.83 5.75
CA LEU A 128 0.94 -0.99 6.73
C LEU A 128 0.52 0.37 7.26
N THR A 129 -0.78 0.58 7.39
CA THR A 129 -1.34 1.80 7.96
C THR A 129 -2.36 1.47 9.02
N GLY A 130 -2.40 2.28 10.09
CA GLY A 130 -3.39 2.20 11.16
C GLY A 130 -3.77 3.58 11.68
N ASP A 131 -5.06 3.90 11.68
CA ASP A 131 -5.60 5.17 12.17
C ASP A 131 -6.12 4.99 13.60
N SER A 132 -5.42 5.54 14.58
CA SER A 132 -5.77 5.44 16.00
C SER A 132 -7.14 5.98 16.34
N SER A 133 -7.70 6.88 15.52
CA SER A 133 -9.04 7.43 15.73
C SER A 133 -10.17 6.46 15.36
N GLN A 134 -9.85 5.43 14.57
CA GLN A 134 -10.79 4.42 14.08
C GLN A 134 -10.58 3.05 14.71
N LEU A 135 -9.39 2.80 15.26
CA LEU A 135 -9.04 1.52 15.88
C LEU A 135 -9.66 1.40 17.29
N SER A 136 -10.40 0.33 17.53
CA SER A 136 -10.71 -0.08 18.90
C SER A 136 -9.45 -0.62 19.60
N GLU A 137 -9.50 -0.83 20.92
CA GLU A 137 -8.37 -1.44 21.65
C GLU A 137 -8.01 -2.84 21.13
N SER A 138 -9.02 -3.64 20.74
CA SER A 138 -8.81 -4.96 20.13
C SER A 138 -8.18 -4.85 18.75
N ASP A 139 -8.63 -3.90 17.92
CA ASP A 139 -8.10 -3.70 16.57
C ASP A 139 -6.66 -3.17 16.60
N ALA A 140 -6.32 -2.32 17.57
CA ALA A 140 -4.95 -1.87 17.78
C ALA A 140 -4.00 -3.02 18.11
N LYS A 141 -4.46 -4.03 18.89
CA LYS A 141 -3.68 -5.26 19.16
C LYS A 141 -3.50 -6.10 17.88
N VAL A 142 -4.57 -6.24 17.07
CA VAL A 142 -4.49 -6.94 15.78
C VAL A 142 -3.49 -6.23 14.87
N PHE A 143 -3.59 -4.92 14.72
CA PHE A 143 -2.66 -4.13 13.93
C PHE A 143 -1.21 -4.26 14.43
N GLY A 144 -0.98 -4.20 15.74
CA GLY A 144 0.34 -4.45 16.35
C GLY A 144 0.91 -5.82 16.01
N SER A 145 0.07 -6.86 15.97
CA SER A 145 0.47 -8.20 15.56
C SER A 145 0.87 -8.26 14.08
N TYR A 146 0.15 -7.53 13.20
CA TYR A 146 0.54 -7.39 11.79
C TYR A 146 1.88 -6.68 11.64
N LEU A 147 2.13 -5.61 12.40
CA LEU A 147 3.45 -4.95 12.41
C LEU A 147 4.55 -5.94 12.77
N ALA A 148 4.38 -6.74 13.84
CA ALA A 148 5.36 -7.72 14.27
C ALA A 148 5.60 -8.85 13.24
N VAL A 149 4.53 -9.36 12.63
CA VAL A 149 4.64 -10.41 11.59
C VAL A 149 5.35 -9.87 10.34
N VAL A 150 5.03 -8.67 9.90
CA VAL A 150 5.65 -8.07 8.72
C VAL A 150 7.12 -7.75 8.99
N THR A 151 7.45 -7.13 10.11
CA THR A 151 8.84 -6.83 10.45
C THR A 151 9.66 -8.10 10.60
N GLY A 152 9.15 -9.12 11.29
CA GLY A 152 9.83 -10.40 11.45
C GLY A 152 9.96 -11.20 10.15
N GLY A 153 8.97 -11.09 9.25
CA GLY A 153 8.96 -11.83 7.98
C GLY A 153 9.97 -11.34 6.94
N PHE A 154 10.36 -10.07 7.01
CA PHE A 154 11.34 -9.47 6.10
C PHE A 154 12.75 -9.39 6.67
N SER A 155 12.92 -9.67 7.97
CA SER A 155 14.21 -9.54 8.64
C SER A 155 14.88 -10.90 8.82
N SER A 156 16.19 -10.94 8.72
CA SER A 156 16.95 -12.10 9.16
C SER A 156 16.92 -12.21 10.69
N SER A 157 17.17 -13.40 11.22
CA SER A 157 17.23 -13.61 12.67
C SER A 157 18.32 -12.77 13.37
N GLU A 158 19.34 -12.36 12.63
CA GLU A 158 20.44 -11.54 13.11
C GLU A 158 20.04 -10.06 13.19
N GLU A 159 19.13 -9.62 12.32
CA GLU A 159 18.65 -8.24 12.24
C GLU A 159 17.53 -7.93 13.25
N ILE A 160 16.75 -8.95 13.68
CA ILE A 160 15.53 -8.74 14.49
C ILE A 160 15.81 -7.91 15.77
N ALA A 161 16.88 -8.20 16.49
CA ALA A 161 17.19 -7.49 17.73
C ALA A 161 17.51 -6.00 17.47
N SER A 162 18.29 -5.71 16.43
CA SER A 162 18.62 -4.34 16.02
C SER A 162 17.42 -3.60 15.44
N LEU A 163 16.54 -4.32 14.75
CA LEU A 163 15.29 -3.81 14.23
C LEU A 163 14.35 -3.36 15.34
N ASP A 164 14.13 -4.21 16.36
CA ASP A 164 13.26 -3.90 17.50
C ASP A 164 13.76 -2.66 18.25
N GLU A 165 15.08 -2.55 18.47
CA GLU A 165 15.69 -1.39 19.11
C GLU A 165 15.54 -0.12 18.25
N SER A 166 15.72 -0.24 16.94
CA SER A 166 15.71 0.91 16.03
C SER A 166 14.32 1.43 15.73
N LEU A 167 13.34 0.54 15.52
CA LEU A 167 11.96 0.92 15.21
C LEU A 167 11.14 1.22 16.46
N ASP A 168 11.47 0.57 17.60
CA ASP A 168 10.80 0.76 18.90
C ASP A 168 9.26 0.79 18.84
N ILE A 169 8.71 -0.04 17.93
CA ILE A 169 7.26 -0.04 17.61
C ILE A 169 6.43 -0.27 18.87
N ALA A 170 6.90 -1.14 19.78
CA ALA A 170 6.15 -1.50 20.98
C ALA A 170 5.94 -0.28 21.91
N ASN A 171 6.92 0.62 22.02
CA ASN A 171 6.84 1.82 22.85
C ASN A 171 6.35 3.03 22.07
N ALA A 172 6.70 3.11 20.78
CA ALA A 172 6.28 4.21 19.91
C ALA A 172 4.79 4.13 19.52
N ALA A 173 4.27 2.90 19.34
CA ALA A 173 2.87 2.60 18.98
C ALA A 173 2.22 3.72 18.14
N PHE A 174 1.25 4.45 18.70
CA PHE A 174 0.60 5.61 18.06
C PHE A 174 1.10 6.96 18.63
N THR A 175 2.35 7.02 19.10
CA THR A 175 2.94 8.27 19.63
C THR A 175 3.21 9.24 18.48
N ASP A 176 2.45 10.34 18.45
CA ASP A 176 2.56 11.35 17.38
C ASP A 176 3.97 11.97 17.32
N GLY A 177 4.45 12.19 16.11
CA GLY A 177 5.80 12.69 15.85
C GLY A 177 6.89 11.61 15.85
N THR A 178 6.54 10.33 16.01
CA THR A 178 7.50 9.22 15.85
C THR A 178 8.01 9.16 14.41
N MET A 179 9.33 9.05 14.25
CA MET A 179 10.01 8.85 12.97
C MET A 179 11.22 7.95 13.16
N ASN A 180 11.02 6.65 13.08
CA ASN A 180 12.04 5.63 13.34
C ASN A 180 12.41 4.92 12.03
N PHE A 181 13.69 4.61 11.84
CA PHE A 181 14.22 4.01 10.63
C PHE A 181 15.19 2.89 10.96
N PHE A 182 15.14 1.83 10.15
CA PHE A 182 16.11 0.76 10.16
C PHE A 182 16.56 0.47 8.73
N ASN A 183 17.88 0.40 8.50
CA ASN A 183 18.46 0.02 7.22
C ASN A 183 19.33 -1.21 7.46
N GLY A 184 18.78 -2.38 7.11
CA GLY A 184 19.48 -3.66 7.13
C GLY A 184 20.16 -3.97 5.81
N GLU A 185 20.82 -5.12 5.75
CA GLU A 185 21.46 -5.61 4.52
C GLU A 185 20.43 -6.12 3.51
N SER A 186 19.31 -6.67 4.01
CA SER A 186 18.28 -7.32 3.20
C SER A 186 17.03 -6.46 2.99
N VAL A 187 16.82 -5.44 3.82
CA VAL A 187 15.57 -4.69 3.86
C VAL A 187 15.76 -3.35 4.58
N SER A 188 14.95 -2.37 4.20
CA SER A 188 14.85 -1.09 4.92
C SER A 188 13.44 -0.91 5.45
N PHE A 189 13.32 -0.39 6.68
CA PHE A 189 12.04 -0.07 7.31
C PHE A 189 11.97 1.40 7.69
N SER A 190 10.78 1.97 7.63
CA SER A 190 10.45 3.21 8.30
C SER A 190 9.13 3.07 9.05
N TYR A 191 9.11 3.52 10.32
CA TYR A 191 7.90 3.61 11.12
C TYR A 191 7.65 5.07 11.51
N ILE A 192 6.54 5.60 11.01
CA ILE A 192 6.18 7.00 11.15
C ILE A 192 4.78 7.10 11.75
N VAL A 193 4.61 7.98 12.76
CA VAL A 193 3.30 8.32 13.31
C VAL A 193 3.08 9.82 13.21
N THR A 194 2.00 10.21 12.55
CA THR A 194 1.63 11.62 12.38
C THR A 194 0.10 11.79 12.39
N GLY A 195 -0.40 12.71 13.19
CA GLY A 195 -1.83 13.00 13.30
C GLY A 195 -2.68 11.78 13.71
N GLY A 196 -2.11 10.84 14.48
CA GLY A 196 -2.77 9.61 14.87
C GLY A 196 -2.71 8.49 13.82
N LEU A 197 -2.13 8.74 12.64
CA LEU A 197 -1.91 7.73 11.61
C LEU A 197 -0.52 7.10 11.79
N ALA A 198 -0.47 5.81 12.06
CA ALA A 198 0.74 5.01 12.10
C ALA A 198 1.00 4.36 10.74
N MET A 199 2.23 4.43 10.27
CA MET A 199 2.66 3.93 8.96
C MET A 199 3.97 3.16 9.08
N LEU A 200 3.95 1.89 8.70
CA LEU A 200 5.16 1.09 8.49
C LEU A 200 5.38 0.92 6.99
N THR A 201 6.56 1.31 6.51
CA THR A 201 7.00 1.06 5.14
C THR A 201 8.13 0.06 5.15
N VAL A 202 8.07 -0.93 4.27
CA VAL A 202 9.13 -1.92 4.04
C VAL A 202 9.57 -1.78 2.59
N LEU A 203 10.86 -1.58 2.40
CA LEU A 203 11.48 -1.41 1.07
C LEU A 203 12.57 -2.46 0.88
N PRO A 204 12.83 -2.91 -0.36
CA PRO A 204 14.00 -3.71 -0.67
C PRO A 204 15.29 -2.93 -0.33
N PRO A 205 16.43 -3.62 -0.18
CA PRO A 205 17.71 -2.97 0.11
C PRO A 205 18.10 -2.01 -1.02
N LEU A 206 18.73 -0.90 -0.65
CA LEU A 206 19.19 0.13 -1.59
C LEU A 206 20.48 -0.28 -2.31
#